data_ecc33bf02134d9d48f3adc59028742ad
#
_entry.id   ecc33bf02134d9d48f3adc59028742ad
#
_cell.length_a   1.000
_cell.length_b   1.000
_cell.length_c   1.000
_cell.angle_alpha   90.00
_cell.angle_beta   90.00
_cell.angle_gamma   90.00
#
_symmetry.space_group_name_H-M   'P 1'
#
loop_
_entity.id
_entity.type
_entity.pdbx_description
1 polymer ?
#
loop_
_entity_poly.entity_id
_entity_poly.type
_entity_poly.pdbx_seq_one_letter_code
_entity_poly.pdbx_strand_id
1 'polypeptide(L)'
;MIKKILAVSTLCLIIAPVQAADTYGYLAVWQNPQDENDVLQIKTTKEDSTQNESLAELEAFCKGQDTLAGIGEDQATGCRSVVPLKNTCVALAYPKAGGGVRTGNAVVITSPRFTSVHQIALNQCIKKYGAQGQCSLETVYCTSSAYYSGTVSSLIQHLK
;
A
#
# COMPACT_ATOMS: atom_id res chain seq x y z
N MET A 1 -30.92 52.08 -44.59
CA MET A 1 -30.51 50.67 -44.55
C MET A 1 -29.49 50.51 -43.43
N ILE A 2 -29.91 50.02 -42.26
CA ILE A 2 -29.05 49.88 -41.10
C ILE A 2 -28.60 48.41 -41.02
N LYS A 3 -27.35 48.09 -41.30
CA LYS A 3 -26.76 46.76 -41.13
C LYS A 3 -26.47 46.50 -39.64
N LYS A 4 -27.25 45.60 -39.02
CA LYS A 4 -26.98 45.08 -37.69
C LYS A 4 -25.82 44.07 -37.78
N ILE A 5 -24.69 44.41 -37.18
CA ILE A 5 -23.55 43.47 -36.97
C ILE A 5 -23.85 42.71 -35.67
N LEU A 6 -24.14 41.41 -35.78
CA LEU A 6 -24.20 40.52 -34.63
C LEU A 6 -22.76 40.11 -34.29
N ALA A 7 -22.25 40.58 -33.13
CA ALA A 7 -21.00 40.12 -32.56
C ALA A 7 -21.30 38.80 -31.80
N VAL A 8 -20.88 37.68 -32.35
CA VAL A 8 -20.90 36.36 -31.68
C VAL A 8 -19.68 36.30 -30.77
N SER A 9 -19.90 36.47 -29.44
CA SER A 9 -18.87 36.33 -28.43
C SER A 9 -18.68 34.84 -28.16
N THR A 10 -17.61 34.26 -28.69
CA THR A 10 -17.20 32.87 -28.44
C THR A 10 -16.55 32.81 -27.07
N LEU A 11 -17.29 32.32 -26.06
CA LEU A 11 -16.79 32.06 -24.71
C LEU A 11 -15.95 30.79 -24.74
N CYS A 12 -14.61 30.91 -24.88
CA CYS A 12 -13.68 29.79 -24.69
C CYS A 12 -13.65 29.39 -23.22
N LEU A 13 -14.34 28.31 -22.86
CA LEU A 13 -14.17 27.62 -21.58
C LEU A 13 -12.77 26.97 -21.59
N ILE A 14 -11.83 27.59 -20.87
CA ILE A 14 -10.52 26.98 -20.57
C ILE A 14 -10.77 25.91 -19.50
N ILE A 15 -10.91 24.66 -19.91
CA ILE A 15 -10.92 23.51 -19.03
C ILE A 15 -9.46 23.30 -18.60
N ALA A 16 -9.08 23.84 -17.43
CA ALA A 16 -7.80 23.53 -16.82
C ALA A 16 -7.79 22.02 -16.47
N PRO A 17 -6.73 21.28 -16.83
CA PRO A 17 -6.61 19.89 -16.41
C PRO A 17 -6.55 19.85 -14.87
N VAL A 18 -7.52 19.22 -14.24
CA VAL A 18 -7.46 18.91 -12.81
C VAL A 18 -6.36 17.85 -12.65
N GLN A 19 -5.20 18.27 -12.22
CA GLN A 19 -4.14 17.33 -11.82
C GLN A 19 -4.62 16.62 -10.55
N ALA A 20 -4.71 15.28 -10.61
CA ALA A 20 -4.96 14.50 -9.42
C ALA A 20 -3.84 14.76 -8.40
N ALA A 21 -4.21 15.02 -7.14
CA ALA A 21 -3.25 15.22 -6.08
C ALA A 21 -2.43 13.94 -5.86
N ASP A 22 -1.14 14.11 -5.50
CA ASP A 22 -0.31 12.98 -5.10
C ASP A 22 -0.89 12.31 -3.86
N THR A 23 -0.92 10.99 -3.86
CA THR A 23 -1.34 10.16 -2.73
C THR A 23 -0.13 9.43 -2.15
N TYR A 24 -0.09 9.35 -0.84
CA TYR A 24 1.03 8.77 -0.09
C TYR A 24 0.54 7.67 0.84
N GLY A 25 1.44 6.76 1.19
CA GLY A 25 1.15 5.70 2.12
C GLY A 25 2.42 4.98 2.58
N TYR A 26 2.24 4.08 3.54
CA TYR A 26 3.30 3.20 4.03
C TYR A 26 2.77 1.78 4.19
N LEU A 27 3.65 0.82 3.91
CA LEU A 27 3.52 -0.55 4.42
C LEU A 27 4.56 -0.69 5.53
N ALA A 28 4.11 -0.89 6.75
CA ALA A 28 4.95 -1.09 7.91
C ALA A 28 4.86 -2.54 8.40
N VAL A 29 6.01 -3.09 8.79
CA VAL A 29 6.12 -4.38 9.46
C VAL A 29 6.77 -4.13 10.81
N TRP A 30 6.03 -4.40 11.87
CA TRP A 30 6.51 -4.33 13.25
C TRP A 30 6.77 -5.74 13.77
N GLN A 31 7.88 -5.93 14.47
CA GLN A 31 8.27 -7.16 15.16
C GLN A 31 8.75 -6.83 16.55
N ASN A 32 8.29 -7.59 17.54
CA ASN A 32 8.76 -7.44 18.90
C ASN A 32 10.30 -7.65 18.97
N PRO A 33 11.09 -6.62 19.32
CA PRO A 33 12.53 -6.76 19.37
C PRO A 33 13.02 -7.65 20.53
N GLN A 34 12.16 -7.96 21.50
CA GLN A 34 12.44 -8.83 22.64
C GLN A 34 12.08 -10.29 22.38
N ASP A 35 11.25 -10.56 21.35
CA ASP A 35 10.84 -11.92 20.97
C ASP A 35 10.82 -12.07 19.44
N GLU A 36 11.88 -12.65 18.89
CA GLU A 36 12.01 -12.89 17.43
C GLU A 36 10.99 -13.91 16.89
N ASN A 37 10.34 -14.68 17.77
CA ASN A 37 9.30 -15.65 17.40
C ASN A 37 7.88 -15.06 17.43
N ASP A 38 7.74 -13.83 17.93
CA ASP A 38 6.46 -13.14 17.95
C ASP A 38 5.90 -12.90 16.53
N VAL A 39 4.59 -12.84 16.46
CA VAL A 39 3.87 -12.63 15.19
C VAL A 39 4.12 -11.23 14.68
N LEU A 40 4.54 -11.13 13.42
CA LEU A 40 4.71 -9.82 12.78
C LEU A 40 3.37 -9.08 12.69
N GLN A 41 3.38 -7.82 13.08
CA GLN A 41 2.25 -6.92 12.88
C GLN A 41 2.47 -6.15 11.58
N ILE A 42 1.50 -6.27 10.65
CA ILE A 42 1.58 -5.62 9.35
C ILE A 42 0.49 -4.55 9.28
N LYS A 43 0.89 -3.34 8.91
CA LYS A 43 -0.01 -2.20 8.79
C LYS A 43 0.21 -1.49 7.47
N THR A 44 -0.88 -1.15 6.78
CA THR A 44 -0.91 -0.14 5.73
C THR A 44 -1.61 1.10 6.23
N THR A 45 -1.17 2.26 5.80
CA THR A 45 -1.83 3.53 6.13
C THR A 45 -3.13 3.70 5.34
N LYS A 46 -3.93 4.70 5.70
CA LYS A 46 -5.18 5.03 5.03
C LYS A 46 -4.92 5.45 3.56
N GLU A 47 -5.82 5.08 2.68
CA GLU A 47 -5.83 5.51 1.27
C GLU A 47 -6.15 6.99 1.13
N ASP A 48 -5.78 7.56 -0.02
CA ASP A 48 -6.01 8.96 -0.39
C ASP A 48 -5.46 9.97 0.63
N SER A 49 -4.38 9.58 1.33
CA SER A 49 -3.72 10.40 2.34
C SER A 49 -2.65 11.31 1.74
N THR A 50 -2.46 12.46 2.36
CA THR A 50 -1.28 13.31 2.16
C THR A 50 -0.04 12.66 2.79
N GLN A 51 1.14 13.16 2.45
CA GLN A 51 2.38 12.67 3.03
C GLN A 51 2.42 12.80 4.56
N ASN A 52 1.94 13.93 5.10
CA ASN A 52 1.94 14.17 6.54
C ASN A 52 0.93 13.27 7.27
N GLU A 53 -0.26 13.07 6.71
CA GLU A 53 -1.26 12.17 7.30
C GLU A 53 -0.77 10.73 7.34
N SER A 54 -0.20 10.23 6.24
CA SER A 54 0.31 8.87 6.19
C SER A 54 1.52 8.66 7.13
N LEU A 55 2.41 9.67 7.27
CA LEU A 55 3.52 9.63 8.21
C LEU A 55 3.02 9.61 9.66
N ALA A 56 2.08 10.47 10.00
CA ALA A 56 1.50 10.51 11.36
C ALA A 56 0.82 9.17 11.73
N GLU A 57 0.13 8.53 10.78
CA GLU A 57 -0.48 7.22 11.01
C GLU A 57 0.58 6.12 11.20
N LEU A 58 1.66 6.14 10.42
CA LEU A 58 2.80 5.23 10.58
C LEU A 58 3.43 5.37 11.97
N GLU A 59 3.74 6.60 12.38
CA GLU A 59 4.35 6.90 13.69
C GLU A 59 3.44 6.45 14.83
N ALA A 60 2.14 6.73 14.74
CA ALA A 60 1.17 6.30 15.73
C ALA A 60 1.11 4.78 15.85
N PHE A 61 1.14 4.06 14.73
CA PHE A 61 1.19 2.59 14.73
C PHE A 61 2.46 2.07 15.39
N CYS A 62 3.64 2.52 14.96
CA CYS A 62 4.92 2.06 15.49
C CYS A 62 5.03 2.32 16.99
N LYS A 63 4.73 3.56 17.43
CA LYS A 63 4.73 3.93 18.84
C LYS A 63 3.71 3.15 19.67
N GLY A 64 2.52 2.91 19.11
CA GLY A 64 1.48 2.12 19.77
C GLY A 64 1.91 0.67 20.00
N GLN A 65 2.52 0.03 19.00
CA GLN A 65 3.04 -1.34 19.13
C GLN A 65 4.21 -1.41 20.12
N ASP A 66 5.14 -0.46 20.06
CA ASP A 66 6.27 -0.38 20.99
C ASP A 66 5.78 -0.24 22.43
N THR A 67 4.79 0.63 22.67
CA THR A 67 4.18 0.81 23.99
C THR A 67 3.51 -0.46 24.50
N LEU A 68 2.74 -1.17 23.64
CA LEU A 68 2.08 -2.41 24.00
C LEU A 68 3.08 -3.54 24.35
N ALA A 69 4.26 -3.52 23.70
CA ALA A 69 5.33 -4.47 23.96
C ALA A 69 6.24 -4.05 25.13
N GLY A 70 5.99 -2.90 25.77
CA GLY A 70 6.83 -2.39 26.88
C GLY A 70 8.21 -1.89 26.45
N ILE A 71 8.36 -1.49 25.18
CA ILE A 71 9.59 -0.93 24.63
C ILE A 71 9.72 0.52 25.06
N GLY A 72 10.80 0.86 25.75
CA GLY A 72 11.11 2.23 26.21
C GLY A 72 11.56 3.14 25.06
N GLU A 73 11.48 4.46 25.29
CA GLU A 73 11.84 5.49 24.28
C GLU A 73 13.35 5.46 23.90
N ASP A 74 14.18 4.91 24.75
CA ASP A 74 15.64 4.72 24.56
C ASP A 74 15.98 3.41 23.85
N GLN A 75 15.00 2.57 23.57
CA GLN A 75 15.18 1.28 22.89
C GLN A 75 14.86 1.40 21.39
N ALA A 76 15.39 0.46 20.62
CA ALA A 76 15.09 0.40 19.19
C ALA A 76 13.65 0.00 18.97
N THR A 77 12.92 0.75 18.13
CA THR A 77 11.55 0.43 17.72
C THR A 77 11.45 -0.95 17.06
N GLY A 78 10.30 -1.61 17.25
CA GLY A 78 9.96 -2.84 16.55
C GLY A 78 9.57 -2.65 15.07
N CYS A 79 9.39 -1.41 14.59
CA CYS A 79 9.17 -1.14 13.16
C CYS A 79 10.43 -1.43 12.34
N ARG A 80 10.59 -2.69 11.92
CA ARG A 80 11.79 -3.21 11.25
C ARG A 80 11.84 -2.92 9.77
N SER A 81 10.70 -2.89 9.11
CA SER A 81 10.60 -2.65 7.66
C SER A 81 9.48 -1.67 7.39
N VAL A 82 9.84 -0.55 6.78
CA VAL A 82 8.90 0.48 6.35
C VAL A 82 9.12 0.74 4.86
N VAL A 83 8.08 0.54 4.07
CA VAL A 83 8.10 0.78 2.61
C VAL A 83 7.29 2.05 2.34
N PRO A 84 7.95 3.16 1.98
CA PRO A 84 7.24 4.38 1.58
C PRO A 84 6.63 4.19 0.19
N LEU A 85 5.42 4.70 0.03
CA LEU A 85 4.62 4.58 -1.18
C LEU A 85 4.14 5.96 -1.64
N LYS A 86 4.22 6.20 -2.95
CA LYS A 86 3.67 7.40 -3.59
C LYS A 86 3.05 7.01 -4.92
N ASN A 87 1.77 7.30 -5.11
CA ASN A 87 1.03 7.03 -6.35
C ASN A 87 1.22 5.58 -6.85
N THR A 88 1.15 4.62 -5.93
CA THR A 88 1.49 3.22 -6.25
C THR A 88 0.71 2.24 -5.38
N CYS A 89 0.74 0.98 -5.79
CA CYS A 89 0.25 -0.14 -5.00
C CYS A 89 1.43 -0.98 -4.48
N VAL A 90 1.20 -1.70 -3.40
CA VAL A 90 2.12 -2.68 -2.83
C VAL A 90 1.39 -4.00 -2.59
N ALA A 91 2.08 -5.11 -2.79
CA ALA A 91 1.64 -6.42 -2.35
C ALA A 91 2.74 -7.11 -1.56
N LEU A 92 2.36 -7.78 -0.48
CA LEU A 92 3.22 -8.64 0.32
C LEU A 92 2.74 -10.08 0.15
N ALA A 93 3.64 -10.94 -0.31
CA ALA A 93 3.43 -12.39 -0.41
C ALA A 93 4.46 -13.13 0.44
N TYR A 94 4.09 -14.33 0.92
CA TYR A 94 4.95 -15.15 1.76
C TYR A 94 4.69 -16.65 1.55
N PRO A 95 5.65 -17.56 1.87
CA PRO A 95 5.45 -19.01 1.80
C PRO A 95 4.66 -19.48 3.02
N LYS A 96 3.38 -19.82 2.82
CA LYS A 96 2.48 -20.27 3.89
C LYS A 96 2.89 -21.62 4.50
N ALA A 97 3.55 -22.49 3.73
CA ALA A 97 4.03 -23.79 4.21
C ALA A 97 5.03 -23.67 5.38
N GLY A 98 5.73 -22.54 5.50
CA GLY A 98 6.66 -22.26 6.59
C GLY A 98 6.02 -21.60 7.83
N GLY A 99 4.70 -21.51 7.89
CA GLY A 99 3.96 -20.77 8.91
C GLY A 99 3.57 -19.36 8.46
N GLY A 100 3.50 -18.39 9.38
CA GLY A 100 3.14 -17.02 9.10
C GLY A 100 4.23 -16.19 8.43
N VAL A 101 3.94 -14.91 8.20
CA VAL A 101 4.93 -13.94 7.73
C VAL A 101 6.02 -13.79 8.80
N ARG A 102 7.27 -13.84 8.35
CA ARG A 102 8.47 -13.68 9.19
C ARG A 102 9.47 -12.76 8.51
N THR A 103 10.38 -12.18 9.29
CA THR A 103 11.51 -11.44 8.76
C THR A 103 12.29 -12.32 7.79
N GLY A 104 12.48 -11.85 6.56
CA GLY A 104 13.24 -12.56 5.51
C GLY A 104 12.45 -13.56 4.66
N ASN A 105 11.20 -13.94 5.03
CA ASN A 105 10.37 -14.76 4.15
C ASN A 105 9.35 -13.96 3.31
N ALA A 106 9.12 -12.71 3.64
CA ALA A 106 8.24 -11.82 2.89
C ALA A 106 8.83 -11.42 1.53
N VAL A 107 7.97 -11.36 0.53
CA VAL A 107 8.26 -10.78 -0.79
C VAL A 107 7.37 -9.57 -0.96
N VAL A 108 7.97 -8.38 -1.01
CA VAL A 108 7.27 -7.11 -1.15
C VAL A 108 7.50 -6.57 -2.55
N ILE A 109 6.42 -6.27 -3.25
CA ILE A 109 6.44 -5.72 -4.62
C ILE A 109 5.63 -4.44 -4.64
N THR A 110 6.14 -3.42 -5.31
CA THR A 110 5.42 -2.19 -5.63
C THR A 110 5.15 -2.09 -7.13
N SER A 111 3.99 -1.59 -7.50
CA SER A 111 3.61 -1.36 -8.90
C SER A 111 2.56 -0.26 -8.97
N PRO A 112 2.60 0.64 -9.96
CA PRO A 112 1.54 1.63 -10.17
C PRO A 112 0.23 1.01 -10.66
N ARG A 113 0.20 -0.30 -10.91
CA ARG A 113 -0.97 -1.04 -11.42
C ARG A 113 -1.43 -2.07 -10.41
N PHE A 114 -2.59 -1.85 -9.82
CA PHE A 114 -3.23 -2.81 -8.91
C PHE A 114 -3.42 -4.19 -9.55
N THR A 115 -3.86 -4.24 -10.81
CA THR A 115 -4.16 -5.48 -11.54
C THR A 115 -2.97 -6.44 -11.68
N SER A 116 -1.72 -5.95 -11.51
CA SER A 116 -0.53 -6.75 -11.68
C SER A 116 0.28 -6.95 -10.39
N VAL A 117 0.16 -6.05 -9.40
CA VAL A 117 1.04 -6.08 -8.24
C VAL A 117 0.95 -7.38 -7.43
N HIS A 118 -0.26 -7.88 -7.22
CA HIS A 118 -0.49 -9.13 -6.49
C HIS A 118 0.04 -10.36 -7.25
N GLN A 119 -0.17 -10.40 -8.57
CA GLN A 119 0.31 -11.50 -9.40
C GLN A 119 1.84 -11.53 -9.46
N ILE A 120 2.48 -10.35 -9.56
CA ILE A 120 3.94 -10.24 -9.53
C ILE A 120 4.48 -10.71 -8.17
N ALA A 121 3.86 -10.30 -7.06
CA ALA A 121 4.28 -10.72 -5.72
C ALA A 121 4.18 -12.24 -5.53
N LEU A 122 3.07 -12.86 -5.94
CA LEU A 122 2.91 -14.31 -5.91
C LEU A 122 3.94 -15.01 -6.78
N ASN A 123 4.15 -14.57 -8.02
CA ASN A 123 5.11 -15.18 -8.93
C ASN A 123 6.55 -15.09 -8.39
N GLN A 124 6.93 -13.96 -7.78
CA GLN A 124 8.24 -13.81 -7.15
C GLN A 124 8.38 -14.71 -5.91
N CYS A 125 7.33 -14.84 -5.11
CA CYS A 125 7.30 -15.78 -3.99
C CYS A 125 7.48 -17.22 -4.48
N ILE A 126 6.72 -17.65 -5.49
CA ILE A 126 6.83 -18.99 -6.07
C ILE A 126 8.23 -19.21 -6.67
N LYS A 127 8.80 -18.22 -7.34
CA LYS A 127 10.15 -18.30 -7.89
C LYS A 127 11.21 -18.50 -6.78
N LYS A 128 11.02 -17.86 -5.61
CA LYS A 128 11.96 -17.93 -4.48
C LYS A 128 11.81 -19.21 -3.67
N TYR A 129 10.58 -19.69 -3.46
CA TYR A 129 10.29 -20.79 -2.52
C TYR A 129 9.76 -22.07 -3.20
N GLY A 130 9.52 -22.05 -4.51
CA GLY A 130 8.93 -23.15 -5.24
C GLY A 130 7.43 -23.35 -4.96
N ALA A 131 6.84 -24.33 -5.64
CA ALA A 131 5.43 -24.70 -5.43
C ALA A 131 5.16 -25.23 -4.01
N GLN A 132 6.13 -25.90 -3.41
CA GLN A 132 6.06 -26.43 -2.04
C GLN A 132 5.95 -25.31 -0.99
N GLY A 133 6.34 -24.07 -1.32
CA GLY A 133 6.19 -22.91 -0.43
C GLY A 133 4.73 -22.54 -0.19
N GLN A 134 3.81 -22.94 -1.07
CA GLN A 134 2.38 -22.58 -0.99
C GLN A 134 2.19 -21.06 -0.81
N CYS A 135 2.80 -20.28 -1.71
CA CYS A 135 2.80 -18.83 -1.60
C CYS A 135 1.40 -18.22 -1.51
N SER A 136 1.20 -17.32 -0.56
CA SER A 136 -0.05 -16.61 -0.29
C SER A 136 0.21 -15.11 -0.20
N LEU A 137 -0.81 -14.31 -0.50
CA LEU A 137 -0.81 -12.88 -0.24
C LEU A 137 -1.20 -12.64 1.21
N GLU A 138 -0.44 -11.78 1.88
CA GLU A 138 -0.78 -11.25 3.20
C GLU A 138 -1.57 -9.96 3.09
N THR A 139 -1.09 -9.05 2.25
CA THR A 139 -1.77 -7.77 2.02
C THR A 139 -1.56 -7.28 0.60
N VAL A 140 -2.54 -6.54 0.11
CA VAL A 140 -2.45 -5.72 -1.11
C VAL A 140 -3.08 -4.37 -0.80
N TYR A 141 -2.34 -3.31 -1.05
CA TYR A 141 -2.74 -1.96 -0.71
C TYR A 141 -2.31 -0.99 -1.83
N CYS A 142 -3.13 0.03 -2.09
CA CYS A 142 -2.80 1.14 -2.96
C CYS A 142 -2.91 2.46 -2.21
N THR A 143 -2.08 3.44 -2.56
CA THR A 143 -2.12 4.78 -1.96
C THR A 143 -3.39 5.55 -2.31
N SER A 144 -4.12 5.15 -3.35
CA SER A 144 -5.40 5.76 -3.71
C SER A 144 -6.46 4.71 -3.99
N SER A 145 -7.68 4.97 -3.50
CA SER A 145 -8.89 4.19 -3.78
C SER A 145 -9.21 4.12 -5.28
N ALA A 146 -8.82 5.13 -6.06
CA ALA A 146 -9.01 5.15 -7.51
C ALA A 146 -8.24 4.05 -8.26
N TYR A 147 -7.16 3.53 -7.69
CA TYR A 147 -6.36 2.45 -8.32
C TYR A 147 -7.06 1.10 -8.31
N TYR A 148 -8.04 0.89 -7.43
CA TYR A 148 -8.85 -0.34 -7.37
C TYR A 148 -9.99 -0.36 -8.40
N SER A 149 -10.31 0.77 -9.03
CA SER A 149 -11.45 0.87 -9.94
C SER A 149 -11.26 -0.04 -11.16
N GLY A 150 -12.17 -1.01 -11.30
CA GLY A 150 -12.23 -1.97 -12.41
C GLY A 150 -11.92 -3.42 -12.08
N THR A 151 -11.37 -3.75 -10.90
CA THR A 151 -10.90 -5.12 -10.62
C THR A 151 -11.31 -5.67 -9.25
N VAL A 152 -11.79 -4.84 -8.32
CA VAL A 152 -12.06 -5.23 -6.93
C VAL A 152 -13.18 -6.26 -6.80
N SER A 153 -14.22 -6.17 -7.59
CA SER A 153 -15.35 -7.11 -7.53
C SER A 153 -14.99 -8.53 -7.94
N SER A 154 -13.99 -8.71 -8.82
CA SER A 154 -13.53 -10.04 -9.24
C SER A 154 -12.52 -10.67 -8.27
N LEU A 155 -11.72 -9.87 -7.55
CA LEU A 155 -10.73 -10.35 -6.59
C LEU A 155 -11.38 -10.88 -5.30
N ILE A 156 -12.41 -10.21 -4.80
CA ILE A 156 -13.15 -10.65 -3.61
C ILE A 156 -13.88 -11.99 -3.86
N GLN A 157 -14.26 -12.30 -5.09
CA GLN A 157 -14.86 -13.59 -5.44
C GLN A 157 -13.85 -14.75 -5.45
N HIS A 158 -12.55 -14.49 -5.63
CA HIS A 158 -11.51 -15.51 -5.64
C HIS A 158 -10.85 -15.75 -4.26
N LEU A 159 -11.13 -14.88 -3.27
CA LEU A 159 -10.61 -15.00 -1.90
C LEU A 159 -11.60 -15.64 -0.92
N LYS A 160 -12.80 -16.04 -1.38
CA LYS A 160 -13.75 -16.87 -0.66
C LYS A 160 -13.62 -18.33 -1.09
#